data_5ffa211a0665a8a01a64395d922790c1
#
_entry.id   5ffa211a0665a8a01a64395d922790c1
#
_cell.length_a   1.000
_cell.length_b   1.000
_cell.length_c   1.000
_cell.angle_alpha   90.00
_cell.angle_beta   90.00
_cell.angle_gamma   90.00
#
_symmetry.space_group_name_H-M   'P 1'
#
loop_
_entity.id
_entity.type
_entity.pdbx_description
1 polymer ?
#
loop_
_entity_poly.entity_id
_entity_poly.type
_entity_poly.pdbx_seq_one_letter_code
_entity_poly.pdbx_strand_id
1 'polypeptide(L)'
;SENFVGVCSKNHRFANKTILPDDIFTEHLFLREKGSGTRNILEQVLSEHNRTTGHFARVTCINHFTLMSELIADNLGITFAYEVMQKSYSSLAPFYVKGWNIVRDFNYVYLDSADSLEILEAFDNLSE
;
A
#
# COMPACT_ATOMS: atom_id res chain seq x y z
N SER A 1 10.50 13.63 0.06
CA SER A 1 9.42 13.00 -0.72
C SER A 1 9.54 11.49 -0.64
N GLU A 2 8.41 10.81 -0.74
CA GLU A 2 8.35 9.36 -0.61
C GLU A 2 7.42 8.77 -1.66
N ASN A 3 7.81 7.65 -2.23
CA ASN A 3 7.01 6.96 -3.23
C ASN A 3 5.87 6.17 -2.57
N PHE A 4 4.72 6.22 -3.20
CA PHE A 4 3.58 5.39 -2.86
C PHE A 4 3.54 4.23 -3.86
N VAL A 5 3.65 3.01 -3.37
CA VAL A 5 3.87 1.82 -4.20
C VAL A 5 2.89 0.71 -3.87
N GLY A 6 2.76 -0.24 -4.79
CA GLY A 6 2.11 -1.49 -4.48
C GLY A 6 3.00 -2.32 -3.56
N VAL A 7 2.39 -3.13 -2.72
CA VAL A 7 3.08 -3.99 -1.76
C VAL A 7 2.55 -5.40 -1.87
N CYS A 8 3.45 -6.35 -2.05
CA CYS A 8 3.10 -7.76 -2.18
C CYS A 8 4.15 -8.63 -1.49
N SER A 9 3.91 -9.93 -1.43
CA SER A 9 4.94 -10.87 -1.00
C SER A 9 6.11 -10.85 -1.97
N LYS A 10 7.31 -11.04 -1.45
CA LYS A 10 8.49 -11.21 -2.33
C LYS A 10 8.35 -12.40 -3.28
N ASN A 11 7.43 -13.32 -2.97
CA ASN A 11 7.14 -14.49 -3.81
C ASN A 11 5.94 -14.29 -4.74
N HIS A 12 5.30 -13.12 -4.68
CA HIS A 12 4.16 -12.81 -5.53
C HIS A 12 4.62 -12.58 -6.97
N ARG A 13 3.75 -12.89 -7.91
CA ARG A 13 4.04 -12.68 -9.34
C ARG A 13 4.30 -11.22 -9.71
N PHE A 14 3.85 -10.26 -8.89
CA PHE A 14 4.06 -8.84 -9.12
C PHE A 14 5.38 -8.31 -8.55
N ALA A 15 6.07 -9.08 -7.73
CA ALA A 15 7.22 -8.59 -6.97
C ALA A 15 8.28 -7.94 -7.87
N ASN A 16 8.61 -6.69 -7.57
CA ASN A 16 9.63 -5.90 -8.27
C ASN A 16 9.31 -5.64 -9.75
N LYS A 17 8.04 -5.71 -10.13
CA LYS A 17 7.62 -5.53 -11.53
C LYS A 17 6.71 -4.32 -11.68
N THR A 18 6.59 -3.85 -12.91
CA THR A 18 5.59 -2.86 -13.31
C THR A 18 4.42 -3.60 -13.94
N ILE A 19 3.23 -3.39 -13.40
CA ILE A 19 2.03 -4.14 -13.72
C ILE A 19 1.07 -3.25 -14.50
N LEU A 20 0.36 -3.83 -15.47
CA LEU A 20 -0.69 -3.10 -16.18
C LEU A 20 -1.83 -2.77 -15.20
N PRO A 21 -2.43 -1.59 -15.32
CA PRO A 21 -3.43 -1.15 -14.33
C PRO A 21 -4.57 -2.14 -14.08
N ASP A 22 -5.10 -2.76 -15.14
CA ASP A 22 -6.24 -3.65 -14.96
C ASP A 22 -5.86 -5.01 -14.36
N ASP A 23 -4.58 -5.36 -14.37
CA ASP A 23 -4.14 -6.65 -13.82
C ASP A 23 -4.18 -6.67 -12.29
N ILE A 24 -4.17 -5.52 -11.64
CA ILE A 24 -4.23 -5.47 -10.17
C ILE A 24 -5.58 -5.94 -9.63
N PHE A 25 -6.63 -5.82 -10.42
CA PHE A 25 -8.01 -6.07 -9.95
C PHE A 25 -8.34 -7.56 -9.81
N THR A 26 -7.46 -8.45 -10.24
CA THR A 26 -7.60 -9.89 -10.00
C THR A 26 -7.19 -10.27 -8.58
N GLU A 27 -6.59 -9.33 -7.85
CA GLU A 27 -6.01 -9.58 -6.53
C GLU A 27 -6.97 -9.27 -5.40
N HIS A 28 -6.69 -9.85 -4.24
CA HIS A 28 -7.35 -9.51 -2.99
C HIS A 28 -6.65 -8.28 -2.42
N LEU A 29 -7.39 -7.20 -2.25
CA LEU A 29 -6.86 -5.95 -1.70
C LEU A 29 -7.08 -5.90 -0.19
N PHE A 30 -5.99 -5.69 0.56
CA PHE A 30 -6.07 -5.33 1.97
C PHE A 30 -6.04 -3.81 2.05
N LEU A 31 -7.03 -3.25 2.73
CA LEU A 31 -7.28 -1.81 2.75
C LEU A 31 -7.33 -1.31 4.18
N ARG A 32 -6.68 -0.16 4.43
CA ARG A 32 -6.76 0.47 5.75
C ARG A 32 -8.16 1.03 5.98
N GLU A 33 -8.45 1.42 7.21
CA GLU A 33 -9.73 2.01 7.60
C GLU A 33 -9.96 3.35 6.91
N LYS A 34 -11.21 3.78 6.84
CA LYS A 34 -11.57 5.11 6.33
C LYS A 34 -10.87 6.18 7.16
N GLY A 35 -10.37 7.21 6.50
CA GLY A 35 -9.62 8.28 7.13
C GLY A 35 -8.13 8.07 7.13
N SER A 36 -7.64 6.86 6.81
CA SER A 36 -6.21 6.63 6.63
C SER A 36 -5.72 7.40 5.40
N GLY A 37 -4.57 8.06 5.55
CA GLY A 37 -3.97 8.80 4.45
C GLY A 37 -3.62 7.91 3.26
N THR A 38 -3.06 6.71 3.51
CA THR A 38 -2.71 5.79 2.43
C THR A 38 -3.94 5.31 1.69
N ARG A 39 -5.04 5.06 2.39
CA ARG A 39 -6.30 4.70 1.75
C ARG A 39 -6.82 5.84 0.87
N ASN A 40 -6.76 7.07 1.37
CA ASN A 40 -7.20 8.24 0.61
C ASN A 40 -6.39 8.42 -0.67
N ILE A 41 -5.08 8.21 -0.62
CA ILE A 41 -4.23 8.27 -1.81
C ILE A 41 -4.66 7.23 -2.82
N LEU A 42 -4.84 5.99 -2.39
CA LEU A 42 -5.25 4.92 -3.29
C LEU A 42 -6.61 5.21 -3.94
N GLU A 43 -7.59 5.63 -3.14
CA GLU A 43 -8.92 5.93 -3.65
C GLU A 43 -8.88 7.07 -4.66
N GLN A 44 -8.07 8.08 -4.42
CA GLN A 44 -7.89 9.20 -5.36
C GLN A 44 -7.29 8.74 -6.68
N VAL A 45 -6.22 7.95 -6.61
CA VAL A 45 -5.57 7.45 -7.83
C VAL A 45 -6.51 6.58 -8.63
N LEU A 46 -7.24 5.68 -7.98
CA LEU A 46 -8.24 4.85 -8.66
C LEU A 46 -9.29 5.72 -9.33
N SER A 47 -9.79 6.74 -8.63
CA SER A 47 -10.80 7.65 -9.19
C SER A 47 -10.30 8.38 -10.43
N GLU A 48 -9.04 8.79 -10.45
CA GLU A 48 -8.43 9.43 -11.60
C GLU A 48 -8.41 8.52 -12.84
N HIS A 49 -8.48 7.22 -12.62
CA HIS A 49 -8.50 6.21 -13.68
C HIS A 49 -9.89 5.57 -13.84
N ASN A 50 -10.92 6.19 -13.30
CA ASN A 50 -12.31 5.72 -13.36
C ASN A 50 -12.49 4.34 -12.73
N ARG A 51 -11.79 4.10 -11.61
CA ARG A 51 -11.87 2.86 -10.86
C ARG A 51 -12.14 3.14 -9.39
N THR A 52 -12.56 2.12 -8.67
CA THR A 52 -12.77 2.16 -7.23
C THR A 52 -12.18 0.91 -6.60
N THR A 53 -12.09 0.88 -5.27
CA THR A 53 -11.66 -0.33 -4.56
C THR A 53 -12.59 -1.51 -4.81
N GLY A 54 -13.85 -1.24 -5.14
CA GLY A 54 -14.82 -2.30 -5.47
C GLY A 54 -14.54 -3.08 -6.74
N HIS A 55 -13.60 -2.61 -7.57
CA HIS A 55 -13.20 -3.35 -8.77
C HIS A 55 -12.23 -4.49 -8.46
N PHE A 56 -11.62 -4.51 -7.26
CA PHE A 56 -10.76 -5.64 -6.88
C PHE A 56 -11.58 -6.90 -6.67
N ALA A 57 -10.97 -8.05 -6.93
CA ALA A 57 -11.64 -9.35 -6.78
C ALA A 57 -12.22 -9.53 -5.38
N ARG A 58 -11.51 -9.03 -4.37
CA ARG A 58 -11.93 -9.08 -2.99
C ARG A 58 -11.28 -7.93 -2.23
N VAL A 59 -11.97 -7.38 -1.23
CA VAL A 59 -11.43 -6.32 -0.37
C VAL A 59 -11.66 -6.70 1.07
N THR A 60 -10.62 -6.61 1.87
CA THR A 60 -10.69 -6.79 3.33
C THR A 60 -10.08 -5.57 4.02
N CYS A 61 -10.83 -4.96 4.91
CA CYS A 61 -10.36 -3.80 5.66
C CYS A 61 -9.61 -4.26 6.90
N ILE A 62 -8.38 -3.78 7.07
CA ILE A 62 -7.53 -4.10 8.21
C ILE A 62 -6.94 -2.80 8.75
N ASN A 63 -7.18 -2.54 10.04
CA ASN A 63 -6.75 -1.28 10.66
C ASN A 63 -5.37 -1.38 11.35
N HIS A 64 -4.62 -2.44 11.09
CA HIS A 64 -3.33 -2.66 11.71
C HIS A 64 -2.32 -3.11 10.68
N PHE A 65 -1.28 -2.29 10.43
CA PHE A 65 -0.35 -2.56 9.34
C PHE A 65 0.50 -3.82 9.59
N THR A 66 0.86 -4.10 10.84
CA THR A 66 1.66 -5.29 11.15
C THR A 66 0.90 -6.56 10.78
N LEU A 67 -0.38 -6.65 11.15
CA LEU A 67 -1.21 -7.78 10.77
C LEU A 67 -1.34 -7.87 9.24
N MET A 68 -1.61 -6.74 8.59
CA MET A 68 -1.71 -6.68 7.13
C MET A 68 -0.43 -7.21 6.48
N SER A 69 0.73 -6.80 6.98
CA SER A 69 2.02 -7.22 6.46
C SER A 69 2.22 -8.72 6.56
N GLU A 70 1.78 -9.34 7.65
CA GLU A 70 1.88 -10.79 7.81
C GLU A 70 1.02 -11.52 6.78
N LEU A 71 -0.20 -11.04 6.54
CA LEU A 71 -1.09 -11.64 5.55
C LEU A 71 -0.53 -11.49 4.13
N ILE A 72 0.05 -10.35 3.83
CA ILE A 72 0.67 -10.10 2.52
C ILE A 72 1.91 -10.98 2.36
N ALA A 73 2.73 -11.11 3.41
CA ALA A 73 3.91 -11.98 3.38
C ALA A 73 3.53 -13.43 3.10
N ASP A 74 2.37 -13.87 3.59
CA ASP A 74 1.82 -15.19 3.32
C ASP A 74 1.17 -15.30 1.93
N ASN A 75 1.31 -14.27 1.13
CA ASN A 75 0.82 -14.23 -0.26
C ASN A 75 -0.70 -14.34 -0.37
N LEU A 76 -1.42 -13.76 0.59
CA LEU A 76 -2.88 -13.79 0.62
C LEU A 76 -3.53 -12.59 -0.08
N GLY A 77 -2.74 -11.59 -0.46
CA GLY A 77 -3.25 -10.42 -1.15
C GLY A 77 -2.18 -9.36 -1.30
N ILE A 78 -2.62 -8.17 -1.68
CA ILE A 78 -1.76 -7.01 -1.91
C ILE A 78 -2.30 -5.79 -1.16
N THR A 79 -1.47 -4.76 -1.07
CA THR A 79 -1.92 -3.44 -0.63
C THR A 79 -1.10 -2.36 -1.34
N PHE A 80 -1.33 -1.10 -0.95
CA PHE A 80 -0.57 0.04 -1.42
C PHE A 80 -0.17 0.86 -0.20
N ALA A 81 1.07 1.27 -0.14
CA ALA A 81 1.60 1.99 1.01
C ALA A 81 2.83 2.80 0.59
N TYR A 82 3.35 3.58 1.51
CA TYR A 82 4.62 4.26 1.30
C TYR A 82 5.75 3.23 1.22
N GLU A 83 6.72 3.50 0.35
CA GLU A 83 7.84 2.59 0.15
C GLU A 83 8.63 2.33 1.43
N VAL A 84 8.73 3.33 2.31
CA VAL A 84 9.42 3.16 3.59
C VAL A 84 8.77 2.06 4.43
N MET A 85 7.46 1.94 4.38
CA MET A 85 6.75 0.89 5.12
C MET A 85 7.03 -0.48 4.52
N GLN A 86 7.03 -0.60 3.19
CA GLN A 86 7.35 -1.85 2.51
C GLN A 86 8.78 -2.29 2.85
N LYS A 87 9.73 -1.36 2.85
CA LYS A 87 11.13 -1.67 3.14
C LYS A 87 11.37 -2.12 4.58
N SER A 88 10.44 -1.83 5.48
CA SER A 88 10.55 -2.25 6.88
C SER A 88 10.41 -3.76 7.06
N TYR A 89 9.93 -4.47 6.03
CA TYR A 89 9.65 -5.91 6.10
C TYR A 89 10.37 -6.62 4.98
N SER A 90 11.33 -7.46 5.33
CA SER A 90 12.16 -8.18 4.33
C SER A 90 11.37 -9.20 3.52
N SER A 91 10.22 -9.63 4.02
CA SER A 91 9.34 -10.58 3.32
C SER A 91 8.44 -9.94 2.28
N LEU A 92 8.43 -8.60 2.20
CA LEU A 92 7.59 -7.86 1.27
C LEU A 92 8.42 -7.28 0.14
N ALA A 93 7.78 -7.10 -1.00
CA ALA A 93 8.39 -6.48 -2.17
C ALA A 93 7.46 -5.41 -2.73
N PRO A 94 8.01 -4.37 -3.36
CA PRO A 94 7.19 -3.40 -4.04
C PRO A 94 6.78 -3.89 -5.41
N PHE A 95 5.68 -3.34 -5.92
CA PHE A 95 5.38 -3.41 -7.34
C PHE A 95 4.85 -2.04 -7.77
N TYR A 96 4.84 -1.81 -9.06
CA TYR A 96 4.48 -0.53 -9.62
C TYR A 96 3.37 -0.72 -10.64
N VAL A 97 2.46 0.23 -10.72
CA VAL A 97 1.37 0.18 -11.69
C VAL A 97 1.71 1.16 -12.81
N LYS A 98 1.68 0.69 -14.03
CA LYS A 98 2.04 1.51 -15.19
C LYS A 98 1.13 2.75 -15.25
N GLY A 99 1.75 3.91 -15.33
CA GLY A 99 1.02 5.17 -15.38
C GLY A 99 0.70 5.77 -14.00
N TRP A 100 0.96 5.04 -12.93
CA TRP A 100 0.80 5.54 -11.56
C TRP A 100 2.16 6.03 -11.07
N ASN A 101 2.32 7.33 -11.04
CA ASN A 101 3.57 7.93 -10.58
C ASN A 101 3.26 8.85 -9.41
N ILE A 102 3.21 8.26 -8.22
CA ILE A 102 2.71 8.94 -7.04
C ILE A 102 3.86 9.16 -6.06
N VAL A 103 4.12 10.43 -5.76
CA VAL A 103 5.11 10.83 -4.78
C VAL A 103 4.42 11.71 -3.76
N ARG A 104 4.67 11.45 -2.47
CA ARG A 104 4.16 12.28 -1.38
C ARG A 104 5.34 12.75 -0.54
N ASP A 105 5.14 13.87 0.15
CA ASP A 105 6.17 14.49 0.95
C ASP A 105 5.78 14.38 2.44
N PHE A 106 6.66 13.78 3.23
CA PHE A 106 6.46 13.60 4.66
C PHE A 106 6.82 14.81 5.50
N ASN A 107 7.44 15.80 4.91
CA ASN A 107 8.03 16.91 5.67
C ASN A 107 7.00 17.91 6.20
N TYR A 108 5.73 17.66 5.97
CA TYR A 108 4.68 18.59 6.33
C TYR A 108 4.03 18.24 7.65
N VAL A 109 3.93 19.25 8.47
CA VAL A 109 3.35 19.09 9.81
C VAL A 109 1.86 18.85 9.80
N TYR A 110 1.21 19.00 8.68
CA TYR A 110 -0.23 18.82 8.57
C TYR A 110 -0.65 17.40 8.16
N LEU A 111 0.25 16.46 8.26
CA LEU A 111 -0.15 15.06 8.16
C LEU A 111 -1.22 14.81 9.22
N ASP A 112 -2.30 14.16 8.83
CA ASP A 112 -3.33 13.83 9.81
C ASP A 112 -2.82 12.74 10.75
N SER A 113 -3.59 12.49 11.83
CA SER A 113 -3.16 11.55 12.85
C SER A 113 -2.99 10.12 12.33
N ALA A 114 -3.78 9.73 11.34
CA ALA A 114 -3.67 8.39 10.76
C ALA A 114 -2.35 8.24 9.99
N ASP A 115 -1.98 9.25 9.19
CA ASP A 115 -0.71 9.24 8.47
C ASP A 115 0.46 9.22 9.45
N SER A 116 0.38 10.02 10.51
CA SER A 116 1.44 10.07 11.52
C SER A 116 1.64 8.73 12.20
N LEU A 117 0.54 8.03 12.53
CA LEU A 117 0.61 6.71 13.15
C LEU A 117 1.24 5.68 12.22
N GLU A 118 0.92 5.71 10.95
CA GLU A 118 1.52 4.80 9.97
C GLU A 118 3.03 5.00 9.88
N ILE A 119 3.46 6.26 9.83
CA ILE A 119 4.88 6.59 9.76
C ILE A 119 5.59 6.15 11.03
N LEU A 120 5.00 6.39 12.19
CA LEU A 120 5.58 5.98 13.46
C LEU A 120 5.69 4.46 13.57
N GLU A 121 4.67 3.72 13.14
CA GLU A 121 4.74 2.26 13.10
C GLU A 121 5.89 1.78 12.23
N ALA A 122 6.08 2.39 11.06
CA ALA A 122 7.17 2.02 10.17
C ALA A 122 8.54 2.26 10.82
N PHE A 123 8.72 3.39 11.49
CA PHE A 123 9.98 3.69 12.17
C PHE A 123 10.22 2.78 13.36
N ASP A 124 9.19 2.45 14.12
CA ASP A 124 9.30 1.51 15.24
C ASP A 124 9.75 0.14 14.74
N ASN A 125 9.20 -0.32 13.64
CA ASN A 125 9.58 -1.60 13.05
C ASN A 125 11.02 -1.59 12.54
N LEU A 126 11.49 -0.45 12.03
CA LEU A 126 12.87 -0.32 11.58
C LEU A 126 13.87 -0.33 12.73
N SER A 127 13.46 0.12 13.91
CA SER A 127 14.35 0.18 15.08
C SER A 127 14.46 -1.15 15.81
N GLU A 128 13.61 -2.08 15.50
CA GLU A 128 13.66 -3.42 16.07
C GLU A 128 14.59 -4.34 15.29
#